data_c33b5d61f18b395c9720f3c1228b7e60
#
_entry.id   c33b5d61f18b395c9720f3c1228b7e60
#
_cell.length_a   1.000
_cell.length_b   1.000
_cell.length_c   1.000
_cell.angle_alpha   90.00
_cell.angle_beta   90.00
_cell.angle_gamma   90.00
#
_symmetry.space_group_name_H-M   'P 1'
#
loop_
_entity.id
_entity.type
_entity.pdbx_description
1 polymer ?
#
loop_
_entity_poly.entity_id
_entity_poly.type
_entity_poly.pdbx_seq_one_letter_code
_entity_poly.pdbx_strand_id
1 'polypeptide(L)'
;MLKLNNIEVVYSDVILVLRGVSLEVGDGQIVALLGANGAGKTTTLKSISGLLRTELGQVTRGNIEFNGARLDRLLPEQIVRHGIIQVLEGRRLFAHLTVEENLIAGTLAHGNGRTKTDVEMVYTYFPRLRDLRRRVSGYLSGGEQQMVVIGRALMAHPKLMLLDEPSLGLAPLIVREIFEVIQKINQQEKTAILLVEQIAQAALAIAHHGYVMETGRIVLDGPADKLRENEDIKEFYLGLTQLGERKSYREVKHYKRRKRWLG
;
A
#
# COMPACT_ATOMS: atom_id res chain seq x y z
N MET A 1 -15.67 0.53 -2.51
CA MET A 1 -14.84 1.14 -3.56
C MET A 1 -14.22 2.44 -3.06
N LEU A 2 -12.90 2.62 -3.23
CA LEU A 2 -12.16 3.85 -2.91
C LEU A 2 -12.00 4.70 -4.17
N LYS A 3 -12.18 6.02 -4.04
CA LYS A 3 -11.90 7.00 -5.11
C LYS A 3 -11.16 8.21 -4.55
N LEU A 4 -10.07 8.56 -5.20
CA LEU A 4 -9.36 9.82 -5.02
C LEU A 4 -9.60 10.67 -6.27
N ASN A 5 -10.10 11.89 -6.10
CA ASN A 5 -10.40 12.79 -7.20
C ASN A 5 -9.56 14.05 -7.09
N ASN A 6 -8.54 14.17 -7.95
CA ASN A 6 -7.70 15.36 -8.12
C ASN A 6 -7.17 15.93 -6.80
N ILE A 7 -6.66 15.05 -5.90
CA ILE A 7 -6.20 15.48 -4.58
C ILE A 7 -4.85 16.20 -4.66
N GLU A 8 -4.77 17.32 -3.95
CA GLU A 8 -3.52 18.03 -3.66
C GLU A 8 -3.25 17.94 -2.15
N VAL A 9 -1.98 17.67 -1.80
CA VAL A 9 -1.54 17.59 -0.41
C VAL A 9 -0.36 18.51 -0.20
N VAL A 10 -0.47 19.35 0.81
CA VAL A 10 0.56 20.30 1.24
C VAL A 10 0.99 19.98 2.66
N TYR A 11 2.29 19.99 2.93
CA TYR A 11 2.89 19.90 4.26
C TYR A 11 3.38 21.28 4.72
N SER A 12 3.14 21.59 6.00
CA SER A 12 3.55 22.85 6.65
C SER A 12 3.14 24.08 5.85
N ASP A 13 2.01 24.03 5.13
CA ASP A 13 1.43 25.06 4.28
C ASP A 13 2.33 25.54 3.12
N VAL A 14 3.46 24.87 2.87
CA VAL A 14 4.48 25.29 1.89
C VAL A 14 4.82 24.19 0.89
N ILE A 15 4.96 22.94 1.32
CA ILE A 15 5.51 21.87 0.49
C ILE A 15 4.37 21.12 -0.20
N LEU A 16 4.13 21.40 -1.48
CA LEU A 16 3.17 20.67 -2.31
C LEU A 16 3.74 19.33 -2.74
N VAL A 17 3.25 18.23 -2.11
CA VAL A 17 3.70 16.85 -2.35
C VAL A 17 2.82 16.14 -3.36
N LEU A 18 1.49 16.15 -3.20
CA LEU A 18 0.58 15.58 -4.20
C LEU A 18 0.01 16.69 -5.07
N ARG A 19 -0.06 16.45 -6.38
CA ARG A 19 -0.32 17.46 -7.41
C ARG A 19 -1.43 17.03 -8.35
N GLY A 20 -2.64 16.84 -7.80
CA GLY A 20 -3.81 16.42 -8.57
C GLY A 20 -3.83 14.91 -8.82
N VAL A 21 -3.66 14.11 -7.74
CA VAL A 21 -3.68 12.65 -7.81
C VAL A 21 -5.12 12.15 -7.90
N SER A 22 -5.38 11.30 -8.91
CA SER A 22 -6.64 10.58 -9.05
C SER A 22 -6.34 9.09 -9.19
N LEU A 23 -7.01 8.26 -8.41
CA LEU A 23 -6.95 6.80 -8.50
C LEU A 23 -8.22 6.16 -7.92
N GLU A 24 -8.48 4.93 -8.31
CA GLU A 24 -9.60 4.14 -7.82
C GLU A 24 -9.15 2.75 -7.38
N VAL A 25 -9.80 2.21 -6.33
CA VAL A 25 -9.67 0.81 -5.92
C VAL A 25 -11.06 0.22 -5.88
N GLY A 26 -11.33 -0.73 -6.76
CA GLY A 26 -12.61 -1.46 -6.81
C GLY A 26 -12.76 -2.43 -5.64
N ASP A 27 -14.00 -2.84 -5.37
CA ASP A 27 -14.26 -3.84 -4.34
C ASP A 27 -13.58 -5.17 -4.68
N GLY A 28 -12.87 -5.75 -3.71
CA GLY A 28 -12.13 -7.01 -3.88
C GLY A 28 -10.98 -6.94 -4.89
N GLN A 29 -10.52 -5.76 -5.30
CA GLN A 29 -9.38 -5.61 -6.18
C GLN A 29 -8.07 -5.39 -5.41
N ILE A 30 -6.97 -5.88 -5.98
CA ILE A 30 -5.61 -5.46 -5.63
C ILE A 30 -5.19 -4.41 -6.66
N VAL A 31 -4.87 -3.21 -6.19
CA VAL A 31 -4.36 -2.11 -7.01
C VAL A 31 -2.96 -1.76 -6.55
N ALA A 32 -2.01 -1.70 -7.48
CA ALA A 32 -0.63 -1.31 -7.20
C ALA A 32 -0.41 0.18 -7.45
N LEU A 33 0.20 0.89 -6.50
CA LEU A 33 0.71 2.24 -6.67
C LEU A 33 2.24 2.19 -6.65
N LEU A 34 2.83 2.36 -7.81
CA LEU A 34 4.26 2.21 -8.07
C LEU A 34 4.94 3.56 -8.18
N GLY A 35 6.20 3.64 -7.79
CA GLY A 35 6.99 4.85 -7.95
C GLY A 35 8.29 4.81 -7.14
N ALA A 36 9.23 5.67 -7.49
CA ALA A 36 10.48 5.84 -6.74
C ALA A 36 10.25 6.40 -5.33
N ASN A 37 11.28 6.35 -4.48
CA ASN A 37 11.24 7.02 -3.18
C ASN A 37 11.04 8.52 -3.38
N GLY A 38 10.18 9.12 -2.55
CA GLY A 38 9.80 10.53 -2.68
C GLY A 38 8.75 10.83 -3.76
N ALA A 39 8.23 9.84 -4.50
CA ALA A 39 7.20 10.08 -5.51
C ALA A 39 5.84 10.55 -4.94
N GLY A 40 5.58 10.34 -3.63
CA GLY A 40 4.33 10.71 -2.96
C GLY A 40 3.45 9.52 -2.56
N LYS A 41 3.93 8.28 -2.69
CA LYS A 41 3.18 7.05 -2.43
C LYS A 41 2.64 6.98 -0.99
N THR A 42 3.52 7.06 0.01
CA THR A 42 3.16 7.07 1.45
C THR A 42 2.25 8.23 1.79
N THR A 43 2.47 9.42 1.19
CA THR A 43 1.58 10.58 1.35
C THR A 43 0.18 10.28 0.83
N THR A 44 0.06 9.55 -0.29
CA THR A 44 -1.24 9.11 -0.81
C THR A 44 -1.93 8.18 0.18
N LEU A 45 -1.24 7.19 0.76
CA LEU A 45 -1.83 6.33 1.80
C LEU A 45 -2.24 7.11 3.05
N LYS A 46 -1.38 8.02 3.53
CA LYS A 46 -1.69 8.88 4.69
C LYS A 46 -2.88 9.81 4.44
N SER A 47 -3.10 10.25 3.19
CA SER A 47 -4.28 11.04 2.85
C SER A 47 -5.58 10.25 2.98
N ILE A 48 -5.55 8.94 2.66
CA ILE A 48 -6.68 8.05 2.78
C ILE A 48 -6.95 7.68 4.24
N SER A 49 -5.91 7.39 5.02
CA SER A 49 -6.01 6.94 6.42
C SER A 49 -6.15 8.08 7.44
N GLY A 50 -6.12 9.35 6.99
CA GLY A 50 -6.24 10.52 7.87
C GLY A 50 -4.97 10.86 8.66
N LEU A 51 -3.84 10.18 8.38
CA LEU A 51 -2.59 10.34 9.13
C LEU A 51 -1.75 11.56 8.70
N LEU A 52 -2.16 12.32 7.66
CA LEU A 52 -1.44 13.53 7.24
C LEU A 52 -1.24 14.55 8.36
N ARG A 53 -2.29 14.73 9.19
CA ARG A 53 -2.29 15.72 10.28
C ARG A 53 -1.21 15.49 11.32
N THR A 54 -0.78 14.23 11.52
CA THR A 54 0.30 13.90 12.47
C THR A 54 1.65 14.44 12.03
N GLU A 55 1.78 14.85 10.77
CA GLU A 55 3.01 15.35 10.16
C GLU A 55 2.80 16.74 9.54
N LEU A 56 1.81 17.51 10.02
CA LEU A 56 1.45 18.84 9.53
C LEU A 56 1.06 18.87 8.03
N GLY A 57 0.50 17.75 7.53
CA GLY A 57 -0.02 17.64 6.17
C GLY A 57 -1.52 17.81 6.11
N GLN A 58 -2.02 18.34 4.99
CA GLN A 58 -3.46 18.48 4.74
C GLN A 58 -3.81 18.30 3.26
N VAL A 59 -5.01 17.78 3.00
CA VAL A 59 -5.61 17.79 1.66
C VAL A 59 -6.16 19.21 1.41
N THR A 60 -5.56 19.92 0.46
CA THR A 60 -5.94 21.31 0.13
C THR A 60 -6.92 21.39 -1.03
N ARG A 61 -6.97 20.35 -1.88
CA ARG A 61 -7.86 20.29 -3.04
C ARG A 61 -8.29 18.86 -3.33
N GLY A 62 -9.45 18.71 -3.99
CA GLY A 62 -10.02 17.42 -4.35
C GLY A 62 -10.82 16.79 -3.22
N ASN A 63 -11.09 15.50 -3.35
CA ASN A 63 -11.82 14.73 -2.35
C ASN A 63 -11.42 13.25 -2.38
N ILE A 64 -11.60 12.59 -1.24
CA ILE A 64 -11.35 11.16 -1.04
C ILE A 64 -12.66 10.55 -0.58
N GLU A 65 -13.14 9.53 -1.30
CA GLU A 65 -14.40 8.84 -1.00
C GLU A 65 -14.19 7.34 -0.87
N PHE A 66 -14.86 6.73 0.09
CA PHE A 66 -14.92 5.29 0.27
C PHE A 66 -16.35 4.85 0.52
N ASN A 67 -16.90 4.03 -0.39
CA ASN A 67 -18.29 3.55 -0.34
C ASN A 67 -19.31 4.68 -0.12
N GLY A 68 -19.12 5.83 -0.79
CA GLY A 68 -19.96 7.01 -0.68
C GLY A 68 -19.68 7.91 0.53
N ALA A 69 -18.84 7.48 1.47
CA ALA A 69 -18.42 8.31 2.60
C ALA A 69 -17.19 9.15 2.25
N ARG A 70 -17.23 10.43 2.56
CA ARG A 70 -16.11 11.34 2.35
C ARG A 70 -15.08 11.22 3.48
N LEU A 71 -13.82 10.85 3.17
CA LEU A 71 -12.79 10.54 4.15
C LEU A 71 -11.91 11.74 4.54
N ASP A 72 -11.65 12.67 3.64
CA ASP A 72 -10.69 13.77 3.82
C ASP A 72 -11.00 14.71 4.99
N ARG A 73 -12.20 14.57 5.59
CA ARG A 73 -12.63 15.32 6.77
C ARG A 73 -12.68 14.50 8.06
N LEU A 74 -12.52 13.18 7.95
CA LEU A 74 -12.63 12.26 9.09
C LEU A 74 -11.33 12.17 9.87
N LEU A 75 -11.44 11.78 11.14
CA LEU A 75 -10.32 11.43 11.99
C LEU A 75 -9.89 9.98 11.70
N PRO A 76 -8.62 9.60 11.98
CA PRO A 76 -8.12 8.25 11.70
C PRO A 76 -8.97 7.13 12.32
N GLU A 77 -9.43 7.30 13.56
CA GLU A 77 -10.30 6.32 14.22
C GLU A 77 -11.67 6.15 13.56
N GLN A 78 -12.20 7.21 12.93
CA GLN A 78 -13.44 7.13 12.16
C GLN A 78 -13.20 6.38 10.84
N ILE A 79 -12.07 6.63 10.19
CA ILE A 79 -11.66 5.93 8.96
C ILE A 79 -11.47 4.44 9.22
N VAL A 80 -10.85 4.06 10.34
CA VAL A 80 -10.74 2.66 10.78
C VAL A 80 -12.11 2.02 10.95
N ARG A 81 -13.10 2.71 11.52
CA ARG A 81 -14.50 2.22 11.66
C ARG A 81 -15.21 2.02 10.32
N HIS A 82 -14.79 2.71 9.25
CA HIS A 82 -15.27 2.43 7.89
C HIS A 82 -14.69 1.13 7.31
N GLY A 83 -13.69 0.52 7.98
CA GLY A 83 -13.02 -0.71 7.57
C GLY A 83 -11.78 -0.46 6.71
N ILE A 84 -11.13 0.69 6.84
CA ILE A 84 -9.88 1.01 6.17
C ILE A 84 -8.74 0.85 7.17
N ILE A 85 -7.83 -0.09 6.91
CA ILE A 85 -6.70 -0.38 7.79
C ILE A 85 -5.40 -0.19 7.03
N GLN A 86 -4.48 0.60 7.60
CA GLN A 86 -3.16 0.81 7.02
C GLN A 86 -2.08 0.00 7.75
N VAL A 87 -1.28 -0.74 6.99
CA VAL A 87 0.01 -1.30 7.39
C VAL A 87 1.08 -0.30 6.98
N LEU A 88 1.67 0.34 7.97
CA LEU A 88 2.68 1.38 7.78
C LEU A 88 4.04 0.76 7.41
N GLU A 89 4.84 1.50 6.67
CA GLU A 89 6.24 1.19 6.42
C GLU A 89 7.03 1.02 7.73
N GLY A 90 8.06 0.16 7.72
CA GLY A 90 8.98 -0.02 8.84
C GLY A 90 8.46 -0.94 9.94
N ARG A 91 7.50 -1.83 9.63
CA ARG A 91 7.06 -2.91 10.53
C ARG A 91 6.65 -2.40 11.92
N ARG A 92 5.70 -1.45 11.97
CA ARG A 92 5.22 -0.79 13.20
C ARG A 92 4.45 -1.75 14.11
N LEU A 93 5.18 -2.67 14.76
CA LEU A 93 4.64 -3.59 15.76
C LEU A 93 4.91 -3.08 17.20
N PHE A 94 4.21 -3.66 18.17
CA PHE A 94 4.49 -3.45 19.59
C PHE A 94 5.62 -4.39 19.99
N ALA A 95 6.88 -3.90 19.97
CA ALA A 95 8.08 -4.72 20.06
C ALA A 95 8.20 -5.54 21.34
N HIS A 96 7.62 -5.07 22.45
CA HIS A 96 7.63 -5.70 23.78
C HIS A 96 6.48 -6.69 23.99
N LEU A 97 5.47 -6.70 23.11
CA LEU A 97 4.39 -7.67 23.15
C LEU A 97 4.76 -8.95 22.41
N THR A 98 4.14 -10.05 22.78
CA THR A 98 4.22 -11.31 22.04
C THR A 98 3.54 -11.20 20.69
N VAL A 99 3.77 -12.19 19.82
CA VAL A 99 3.06 -12.29 18.52
C VAL A 99 1.54 -12.29 18.73
N GLU A 100 1.04 -13.14 19.63
CA GLU A 100 -0.40 -13.27 19.89
C GLU A 100 -1.00 -11.97 20.43
N GLU A 101 -0.32 -11.29 21.37
CA GLU A 101 -0.77 -9.99 21.87
C GLU A 101 -0.78 -8.90 20.81
N ASN A 102 0.21 -8.89 19.91
CA ASN A 102 0.20 -7.99 18.75
C ASN A 102 -1.02 -8.25 17.84
N LEU A 103 -1.34 -9.51 17.57
CA LEU A 103 -2.53 -9.87 16.77
C LEU A 103 -3.80 -9.40 17.48
N ILE A 104 -3.97 -9.73 18.76
CA ILE A 104 -5.13 -9.34 19.57
C ILE A 104 -5.33 -7.83 19.58
N ALA A 105 -4.25 -7.04 19.62
CA ALA A 105 -4.35 -5.57 19.54
C ALA A 105 -5.07 -5.08 18.27
N GLY A 106 -5.06 -5.85 17.17
CA GLY A 106 -5.80 -5.53 15.94
C GLY A 106 -7.33 -5.55 16.11
N THR A 107 -7.86 -6.32 17.06
CA THR A 107 -9.32 -6.40 17.31
C THR A 107 -9.90 -5.13 17.95
N LEU A 108 -9.06 -4.27 18.54
CA LEU A 108 -9.50 -3.01 19.15
C LEU A 108 -10.19 -2.07 18.16
N ALA A 109 -9.93 -2.24 16.86
CA ALA A 109 -10.57 -1.48 15.80
C ALA A 109 -12.11 -1.67 15.74
N HIS A 110 -12.62 -2.83 16.16
CA HIS A 110 -14.04 -3.19 16.03
C HIS A 110 -14.76 -3.53 17.35
N GLY A 111 -14.03 -3.62 18.46
CA GLY A 111 -14.64 -3.71 19.81
C GLY A 111 -15.40 -5.00 20.16
N ASN A 112 -15.38 -6.07 19.34
CA ASN A 112 -16.20 -7.26 19.60
C ASN A 112 -15.50 -8.62 19.32
N GLY A 113 -15.31 -9.32 20.32
CA GLY A 113 -15.42 -10.67 20.87
C GLY A 113 -15.16 -11.93 20.03
N ARG A 114 -14.66 -11.92 18.81
CA ARG A 114 -14.27 -13.14 18.06
C ARG A 114 -12.76 -13.40 18.09
N THR A 115 -12.06 -12.81 19.02
CA THR A 115 -10.60 -12.76 19.09
C THR A 115 -9.91 -14.11 18.86
N LYS A 116 -10.43 -15.21 19.46
CA LYS A 116 -9.82 -16.53 19.29
C LYS A 116 -9.96 -17.09 17.87
N THR A 117 -11.13 -16.95 17.27
CA THR A 117 -11.40 -17.38 15.88
C THR A 117 -10.56 -16.56 14.89
N ASP A 118 -10.44 -15.27 15.14
CA ASP A 118 -9.70 -14.36 14.26
C ASP A 118 -8.19 -14.62 14.33
N VAL A 119 -7.65 -14.93 15.52
CA VAL A 119 -6.25 -15.35 15.67
C VAL A 119 -5.97 -16.65 14.92
N GLU A 120 -6.88 -17.65 15.00
CA GLU A 120 -6.76 -18.89 14.25
C GLU A 120 -6.82 -18.67 12.73
N MET A 121 -7.66 -17.74 12.26
CA MET A 121 -7.69 -17.32 10.86
C MET A 121 -6.32 -16.78 10.43
N VAL A 122 -5.71 -15.87 11.22
CA VAL A 122 -4.36 -15.34 10.92
C VAL A 122 -3.33 -16.45 10.84
N TYR A 123 -3.39 -17.45 11.75
CA TYR A 123 -2.47 -18.59 11.71
C TYR A 123 -2.69 -19.51 10.51
N THR A 124 -3.86 -19.48 9.88
CA THR A 124 -4.10 -20.18 8.61
C THR A 124 -3.34 -19.51 7.46
N TYR A 125 -3.29 -18.18 7.45
CA TYR A 125 -2.51 -17.41 6.46
C TYR A 125 -1.00 -17.44 6.75
N PHE A 126 -0.62 -17.39 8.03
CA PHE A 126 0.77 -17.35 8.49
C PHE A 126 1.04 -18.47 9.51
N PRO A 127 1.16 -19.74 9.08
CA PRO A 127 1.34 -20.89 9.99
C PRO A 127 2.56 -20.73 10.92
N ARG A 128 3.62 -20.08 10.42
CA ARG A 128 4.83 -19.80 11.18
C ARG A 128 4.56 -18.99 12.45
N LEU A 129 3.59 -18.07 12.43
CA LEU A 129 3.24 -17.25 13.60
C LEU A 129 2.62 -18.07 14.74
N ARG A 130 1.97 -19.20 14.44
CA ARG A 130 1.42 -20.12 15.46
C ARG A 130 2.54 -20.67 16.34
N ASP A 131 3.66 -21.09 15.72
CA ASP A 131 4.81 -21.62 16.46
C ASP A 131 5.46 -20.54 17.32
N LEU A 132 5.39 -19.30 16.88
CA LEU A 132 6.01 -18.13 17.50
C LEU A 132 5.06 -17.34 18.42
N ARG A 133 3.82 -17.80 18.64
CA ARG A 133 2.74 -17.03 19.30
C ARG A 133 3.12 -16.41 20.64
N ARG A 134 3.96 -17.10 21.42
CA ARG A 134 4.45 -16.64 22.75
C ARG A 134 5.77 -15.87 22.70
N ARG A 135 6.39 -15.77 21.52
CA ARG A 135 7.66 -15.08 21.37
C ARG A 135 7.44 -13.57 21.35
N VAL A 136 8.30 -12.81 22.00
CA VAL A 136 8.28 -11.35 21.98
C VAL A 136 8.63 -10.87 20.57
N SER A 137 7.77 -10.01 20.02
CA SER A 137 7.80 -9.65 18.59
C SER A 137 9.04 -8.86 18.17
N GLY A 138 9.67 -8.14 19.11
CA GLY A 138 10.91 -7.41 18.83
C GLY A 138 12.11 -8.31 18.48
N TYR A 139 12.07 -9.61 18.86
CA TYR A 139 13.13 -10.58 18.56
C TYR A 139 12.87 -11.46 17.33
N LEU A 140 11.84 -11.16 16.58
CA LEU A 140 11.52 -11.86 15.34
C LEU A 140 12.42 -11.39 14.19
N SER A 141 12.59 -12.26 13.18
CA SER A 141 13.18 -11.84 11.90
C SER A 141 12.30 -10.79 11.21
N GLY A 142 12.88 -10.00 10.30
CA GLY A 142 12.14 -8.97 9.58
C GLY A 142 10.93 -9.49 8.81
N GLY A 143 11.01 -10.70 8.23
CA GLY A 143 9.88 -11.37 7.57
C GLY A 143 8.77 -11.76 8.54
N GLU A 144 9.13 -12.36 9.68
CA GLU A 144 8.16 -12.73 10.73
C GLU A 144 7.48 -11.47 11.32
N GLN A 145 8.23 -10.37 11.51
CA GLN A 145 7.66 -9.09 11.93
C GLN A 145 6.65 -8.56 10.90
N GLN A 146 6.96 -8.67 9.60
CA GLN A 146 6.05 -8.26 8.54
C GLN A 146 4.77 -9.10 8.52
N MET A 147 4.88 -10.42 8.74
CA MET A 147 3.72 -11.30 8.89
C MET A 147 2.84 -10.88 10.08
N VAL A 148 3.45 -10.51 11.21
CA VAL A 148 2.71 -10.04 12.41
C VAL A 148 1.93 -8.75 12.11
N VAL A 149 2.53 -7.75 11.44
CA VAL A 149 1.81 -6.48 11.19
C VAL A 149 0.70 -6.64 10.15
N ILE A 150 0.88 -7.49 9.14
CA ILE A 150 -0.19 -7.82 8.18
C ILE A 150 -1.29 -8.62 8.88
N GLY A 151 -0.93 -9.64 9.69
CA GLY A 151 -1.86 -10.42 10.50
C GLY A 151 -2.67 -9.55 11.46
N ARG A 152 -2.02 -8.60 12.15
CA ARG A 152 -2.70 -7.63 13.01
C ARG A 152 -3.71 -6.76 12.25
N ALA A 153 -3.38 -6.33 11.03
CA ALA A 153 -4.31 -5.59 10.18
C ALA A 153 -5.50 -6.46 9.77
N LEU A 154 -5.29 -7.74 9.50
CA LEU A 154 -6.34 -8.70 9.12
C LEU A 154 -7.32 -8.96 10.28
N MET A 155 -6.85 -8.94 11.54
CA MET A 155 -7.70 -9.07 12.74
C MET A 155 -8.80 -8.00 12.83
N ALA A 156 -8.63 -6.88 12.12
CA ALA A 156 -9.64 -5.82 12.03
C ALA A 156 -10.69 -6.06 10.94
N HIS A 157 -10.70 -7.21 10.25
CA HIS A 157 -11.60 -7.52 9.14
C HIS A 157 -11.75 -6.38 8.13
N PRO A 158 -10.64 -5.92 7.52
CA PRO A 158 -10.66 -4.72 6.68
C PRO A 158 -11.46 -4.92 5.40
N LYS A 159 -12.26 -3.92 5.02
CA LYS A 159 -12.84 -3.81 3.67
C LYS A 159 -11.80 -3.33 2.67
N LEU A 160 -10.88 -2.48 3.13
CA LEU A 160 -9.75 -1.97 2.37
C LEU A 160 -8.48 -2.02 3.23
N MET A 161 -7.45 -2.69 2.74
CA MET A 161 -6.13 -2.71 3.35
C MET A 161 -5.17 -1.85 2.54
N LEU A 162 -4.51 -0.90 3.20
CA LEU A 162 -3.47 -0.05 2.63
C LEU A 162 -2.12 -0.61 3.07
N LEU A 163 -1.30 -1.08 2.13
CA LEU A 163 0.00 -1.68 2.40
C LEU A 163 1.13 -0.78 1.90
N ASP A 164 1.95 -0.27 2.82
CA ASP A 164 3.06 0.64 2.52
C ASP A 164 4.38 -0.11 2.48
N GLU A 165 4.89 -0.39 1.29
CA GLU A 165 6.14 -1.09 0.99
C GLU A 165 6.36 -2.37 1.83
N PRO A 166 5.42 -3.34 1.78
CA PRO A 166 5.51 -4.55 2.61
C PRO A 166 6.72 -5.44 2.30
N SER A 167 7.37 -5.25 1.15
CA SER A 167 8.56 -6.01 0.74
C SER A 167 9.89 -5.40 1.21
N LEU A 168 9.88 -4.17 1.75
CA LEU A 168 11.09 -3.41 2.02
C LEU A 168 12.05 -4.12 2.99
N GLY A 169 13.29 -4.32 2.55
CA GLY A 169 14.36 -4.93 3.34
C GLY A 169 14.12 -6.41 3.69
N LEU A 170 13.36 -7.14 2.86
CA LEU A 170 13.13 -8.57 2.98
C LEU A 170 13.89 -9.37 1.92
N ALA A 171 14.24 -10.61 2.28
CA ALA A 171 14.82 -11.54 1.32
C ALA A 171 13.80 -11.92 0.23
N PRO A 172 14.24 -12.17 -1.02
CA PRO A 172 13.34 -12.41 -2.16
C PRO A 172 12.34 -13.56 -1.93
N LEU A 173 12.72 -14.61 -1.21
CA LEU A 173 11.85 -15.73 -0.88
C LEU A 173 10.69 -15.29 0.04
N ILE A 174 11.00 -14.48 1.06
CA ILE A 174 10.01 -13.96 2.00
C ILE A 174 9.07 -12.96 1.31
N VAL A 175 9.58 -12.14 0.39
CA VAL A 175 8.75 -11.26 -0.43
C VAL A 175 7.70 -12.07 -1.20
N ARG A 176 8.09 -13.16 -1.86
CA ARG A 176 7.17 -14.05 -2.56
C ARG A 176 6.09 -14.59 -1.62
N GLU A 177 6.49 -15.15 -0.48
CA GLU A 177 5.57 -15.73 0.50
C GLU A 177 4.54 -14.68 0.97
N ILE A 178 4.98 -13.46 1.30
CA ILE A 178 4.09 -12.37 1.72
C ILE A 178 3.12 -11.99 0.62
N PHE A 179 3.58 -11.87 -0.63
CA PHE A 179 2.71 -11.50 -1.76
C PHE A 179 1.69 -12.58 -2.10
N GLU A 180 2.06 -13.87 -2.00
CA GLU A 180 1.13 -14.99 -2.12
C GLU A 180 0.05 -14.94 -1.03
N VAL A 181 0.43 -14.61 0.21
CA VAL A 181 -0.53 -14.47 1.31
C VAL A 181 -1.45 -13.25 1.09
N ILE A 182 -0.91 -12.11 0.64
CA ILE A 182 -1.72 -10.92 0.30
C ILE A 182 -2.76 -11.28 -0.77
N GLN A 183 -2.37 -12.04 -1.80
CA GLN A 183 -3.30 -12.49 -2.84
C GLN A 183 -4.37 -13.44 -2.28
N LYS A 184 -3.99 -14.38 -1.41
CA LYS A 184 -4.94 -15.30 -0.74
C LYS A 184 -5.94 -14.53 0.13
N ILE A 185 -5.48 -13.57 0.93
CA ILE A 185 -6.35 -12.70 1.74
C ILE A 185 -7.37 -11.98 0.84
N ASN A 186 -6.91 -11.37 -0.25
CA ASN A 186 -7.81 -10.68 -1.19
C ASN A 186 -8.87 -11.64 -1.77
N GLN A 187 -8.46 -12.85 -2.18
CA GLN A 187 -9.37 -13.83 -2.82
C GLN A 187 -10.38 -14.42 -1.84
N GLN A 188 -9.97 -14.71 -0.59
CA GLN A 188 -10.80 -15.41 0.40
C GLN A 188 -11.65 -14.46 1.22
N GLU A 189 -11.07 -13.35 1.70
CA GLU A 189 -11.75 -12.36 2.54
C GLU A 189 -12.45 -11.26 1.71
N LYS A 190 -12.22 -11.22 0.38
CA LYS A 190 -12.71 -10.16 -0.52
C LYS A 190 -12.26 -8.75 -0.11
N THR A 191 -11.21 -8.65 0.70
CA THR A 191 -10.60 -7.39 1.09
C THR A 191 -10.00 -6.70 -0.13
N ALA A 192 -10.40 -5.46 -0.41
CA ALA A 192 -9.72 -4.62 -1.39
C ALA A 192 -8.33 -4.21 -0.86
N ILE A 193 -7.34 -4.10 -1.74
CA ILE A 193 -5.97 -3.80 -1.34
C ILE A 193 -5.39 -2.70 -2.21
N LEU A 194 -4.89 -1.63 -1.59
CA LEU A 194 -4.00 -0.66 -2.24
C LEU A 194 -2.57 -0.95 -1.78
N LEU A 195 -1.79 -1.51 -2.68
CA LEU A 195 -0.41 -1.95 -2.46
C LEU A 195 0.55 -0.90 -3.01
N VAL A 196 1.26 -0.22 -2.13
CA VAL A 196 2.34 0.70 -2.48
C VAL A 196 3.66 -0.05 -2.51
N GLU A 197 4.40 0.05 -3.61
CA GLU A 197 5.67 -0.65 -3.78
C GLU A 197 6.65 0.12 -4.67
N GLN A 198 7.92 -0.15 -4.44
CA GLN A 198 9.00 0.27 -5.33
C GLN A 198 9.35 -0.84 -6.32
N ILE A 199 9.24 -2.12 -5.92
CA ILE A 199 9.53 -3.29 -6.75
C ILE A 199 8.30 -3.62 -7.60
N ALA A 200 8.20 -3.01 -8.79
CA ALA A 200 7.04 -3.12 -9.66
C ALA A 200 6.71 -4.57 -10.07
N GLN A 201 7.73 -5.41 -10.31
CA GLN A 201 7.53 -6.77 -10.79
C GLN A 201 6.68 -7.60 -9.83
N ALA A 202 7.01 -7.59 -8.54
CA ALA A 202 6.29 -8.34 -7.53
C ALA A 202 4.87 -7.81 -7.33
N ALA A 203 4.70 -6.48 -7.26
CA ALA A 203 3.40 -5.84 -7.08
C ALA A 203 2.46 -6.10 -8.25
N LEU A 204 2.93 -5.92 -9.50
CA LEU A 204 2.13 -6.15 -10.70
C LEU A 204 1.82 -7.63 -10.94
N ALA A 205 2.56 -8.57 -10.33
CA ALA A 205 2.29 -9.99 -10.45
C ALA A 205 0.96 -10.39 -9.78
N ILE A 206 0.54 -9.67 -8.73
CA ILE A 206 -0.69 -9.97 -7.97
C ILE A 206 -1.78 -8.91 -8.16
N ALA A 207 -1.44 -7.73 -8.73
CA ALA A 207 -2.39 -6.65 -8.92
C ALA A 207 -3.32 -6.88 -10.13
N HIS A 208 -4.53 -6.31 -10.05
CA HIS A 208 -5.48 -6.23 -11.16
C HIS A 208 -5.26 -4.95 -11.99
N HIS A 209 -4.89 -3.86 -11.33
CA HIS A 209 -4.62 -2.55 -11.94
C HIS A 209 -3.40 -1.91 -11.29
N GLY A 210 -2.69 -1.07 -12.01
CA GLY A 210 -1.54 -0.34 -11.50
C GLY A 210 -1.58 1.13 -11.86
N TYR A 211 -1.04 1.93 -10.95
CA TYR A 211 -0.76 3.35 -11.13
C TYR A 211 0.74 3.58 -10.95
N VAL A 212 1.34 4.38 -11.81
CA VAL A 212 2.74 4.80 -11.70
C VAL A 212 2.78 6.27 -11.29
N MET A 213 3.47 6.55 -10.21
CA MET A 213 3.55 7.89 -9.62
C MET A 213 4.96 8.45 -9.74
N GLU A 214 5.08 9.69 -10.20
CA GLU A 214 6.31 10.47 -10.21
C GLU A 214 6.04 11.90 -9.73
N THR A 215 6.85 12.38 -8.80
CA THR A 215 6.83 13.77 -8.32
C THR A 215 5.42 14.26 -7.97
N GLY A 216 4.66 13.42 -7.25
CA GLY A 216 3.32 13.74 -6.77
C GLY A 216 2.20 13.66 -7.83
N ARG A 217 2.43 13.01 -8.98
CA ARG A 217 1.44 12.86 -10.06
C ARG A 217 1.37 11.42 -10.53
N ILE A 218 0.18 11.00 -10.95
CA ILE A 218 0.05 9.77 -11.74
C ILE A 218 0.49 10.08 -13.18
N VAL A 219 1.49 9.33 -13.67
CA VAL A 219 2.06 9.51 -15.00
C VAL A 219 1.63 8.43 -15.98
N LEU A 220 1.25 7.27 -15.46
CA LEU A 220 0.75 6.13 -16.23
C LEU A 220 -0.18 5.31 -15.34
N ASP A 221 -1.23 4.73 -15.93
CA ASP A 221 -2.10 3.76 -15.28
C ASP A 221 -2.65 2.76 -16.29
N GLY A 222 -3.11 1.62 -15.80
CA GLY A 222 -3.73 0.58 -16.63
C GLY A 222 -3.82 -0.79 -15.97
N PRO A 223 -4.40 -1.77 -16.67
CA PRO A 223 -4.39 -3.17 -16.25
C PRO A 223 -2.97 -3.66 -15.98
N ALA A 224 -2.78 -4.42 -14.89
CA ALA A 224 -1.45 -4.82 -14.44
C ALA A 224 -0.68 -5.67 -15.48
N ASP A 225 -1.37 -6.52 -16.24
CA ASP A 225 -0.81 -7.30 -17.34
C ASP A 225 -0.20 -6.40 -18.42
N LYS A 226 -0.91 -5.36 -18.84
CA LYS A 226 -0.42 -4.38 -19.83
C LYS A 226 0.75 -3.56 -19.32
N LEU A 227 0.73 -3.20 -18.04
CA LEU A 227 1.85 -2.47 -17.42
C LEU A 227 3.12 -3.35 -17.33
N ARG A 228 2.98 -4.65 -17.08
CA ARG A 228 4.11 -5.59 -17.07
C ARG A 228 4.77 -5.74 -18.44
N GLU A 229 4.03 -5.57 -19.52
CA GLU A 229 4.53 -5.64 -20.90
C GLU A 229 5.11 -4.31 -21.39
N ASN A 230 4.81 -3.20 -20.72
CA ASN A 230 5.25 -1.87 -21.12
C ASN A 230 6.77 -1.73 -21.00
N GLU A 231 7.43 -1.33 -22.09
CA GLU A 231 8.90 -1.20 -22.16
C GLU A 231 9.45 -0.15 -21.18
N ASP A 232 8.74 0.98 -21.02
CA ASP A 232 9.14 2.04 -20.10
C ASP A 232 9.09 1.54 -18.64
N ILE A 233 8.08 0.73 -18.29
CA ILE A 233 8.00 0.09 -16.97
C ILE A 233 9.13 -0.93 -16.78
N LYS A 234 9.43 -1.73 -17.81
CA LYS A 234 10.54 -2.69 -17.79
C LYS A 234 11.88 -1.97 -17.61
N GLU A 235 12.07 -0.89 -18.30
CA GLU A 235 13.30 -0.10 -18.22
C GLU A 235 13.47 0.59 -16.85
N PHE A 236 12.45 1.33 -16.38
CA PHE A 236 12.58 2.21 -15.22
C PHE A 236 12.29 1.52 -13.87
N TYR A 237 11.41 0.51 -13.84
CA TYR A 237 10.91 -0.09 -12.60
C TYR A 237 11.21 -1.58 -12.46
N LEU A 238 11.53 -2.30 -13.54
CA LEU A 238 11.88 -3.72 -13.50
C LEU A 238 13.40 -3.97 -13.54
N GLY A 239 14.21 -2.92 -13.64
CA GLY A 239 15.67 -3.01 -13.58
C GLY A 239 16.30 -3.69 -14.80
N LEU A 240 15.61 -3.74 -15.94
CA LEU A 240 16.11 -4.35 -17.18
C LEU A 240 16.92 -3.37 -18.05
N THR A 241 17.48 -2.31 -17.48
CA THR A 241 18.31 -1.33 -18.18
C THR A 241 19.68 -1.89 -18.52
N GLN A 242 20.04 -1.82 -19.79
CA GLN A 242 21.42 -2.04 -20.26
C GLN A 242 22.34 -0.81 -20.03
N LEU A 243 21.83 0.32 -19.54
CA LEU A 243 22.57 1.59 -19.39
C LEU A 243 22.22 2.30 -18.08
N GLY A 244 23.26 2.52 -17.26
CA GLY A 244 23.23 3.00 -15.87
C GLY A 244 22.73 4.42 -15.57
N GLU A 245 21.90 5.05 -16.40
CA GLU A 245 21.32 6.36 -16.12
C GLU A 245 19.80 6.26 -15.87
N ARG A 246 19.35 6.63 -14.68
CA ARG A 246 17.94 6.77 -14.34
C ARG A 246 17.33 7.96 -15.08
N LYS A 247 16.63 7.72 -16.17
CA LYS A 247 15.82 8.74 -16.87
C LYS A 247 14.42 8.80 -16.27
N SER A 248 13.89 10.02 -16.04
CA SER A 248 12.50 10.22 -15.63
C SER A 248 11.55 9.88 -16.78
N TYR A 249 10.43 9.19 -16.49
CA TYR A 249 9.38 8.90 -17.46
C TYR A 249 8.84 10.18 -18.14
N ARG A 250 8.86 11.31 -17.43
CA ARG A 250 8.46 12.63 -17.93
C ARG A 250 9.37 13.11 -19.07
N GLU A 251 10.67 12.83 -19.02
CA GLU A 251 11.65 13.21 -20.05
C GLU A 251 11.48 12.38 -21.32
N VAL A 252 11.18 11.08 -21.19
CA VAL A 252 10.92 10.18 -22.31
C VAL A 252 9.66 10.58 -23.09
N LYS A 253 8.58 10.99 -22.40
CA LYS A 253 7.34 11.44 -23.05
C LYS A 253 7.54 12.74 -23.84
N HIS A 254 8.40 13.65 -23.37
CA HIS A 254 8.78 14.86 -24.12
C HIS A 254 9.62 14.55 -25.35
N TYR A 255 10.52 13.57 -25.28
CA TYR A 255 11.35 13.16 -26.41
C TYR A 255 10.53 12.54 -27.54
N LYS A 256 9.57 11.64 -27.24
CA LYS A 256 8.67 11.05 -28.25
C LYS A 256 7.74 12.11 -28.89
N ARG A 257 7.32 13.16 -28.17
CA ARG A 257 6.58 14.28 -28.75
C ARG A 257 7.41 15.12 -29.72
N ARG A 258 8.68 15.41 -29.43
CA ARG A 258 9.57 16.16 -30.34
C ARG A 258 9.85 15.41 -31.65
N LYS A 259 10.01 14.09 -31.64
CA LYS A 259 10.19 13.29 -32.86
C LYS A 259 8.98 13.29 -33.81
N ARG A 260 7.75 13.51 -33.32
CA ARG A 260 6.55 13.60 -34.16
C ARG A 260 6.37 14.93 -34.88
N TRP A 261 7.13 15.96 -34.53
CA TRP A 261 7.04 17.29 -35.19
C TRP A 261 8.18 17.57 -36.15
N LEU A 262 9.09 16.62 -36.36
CA LEU A 262 10.25 16.74 -37.25
C LEU A 262 10.21 15.69 -38.40
N GLY A 263 9.07 15.04 -38.61
CA GLY A 263 8.82 14.14 -39.77
C GLY A 263 7.66 14.60 -40.62
#